data_a93c6f5a4e31c380f3f834a3f18e5b94
#
_entry.id   a93c6f5a4e31c380f3f834a3f18e5b94
#
_cell.length_a   1.000
_cell.length_b   1.000
_cell.length_c   1.000
_cell.angle_alpha   90.00
_cell.angle_beta   90.00
_cell.angle_gamma   90.00
#
_symmetry.space_group_name_H-M   'P 1'
#
loop_
_entity.id
_entity.type
_entity.pdbx_description
1 polymer ?
#
loop_
_entity_poly.entity_id
_entity_poly.type
_entity_poly.pdbx_seq_one_letter_code
_entity_poly.pdbx_strand_id
1 'polypeptide(L)'
;MKRWLMISAAALALSSGAAQADYTLHVLHINDFHSRIEPISKYDSTCDAETEAKNECFGGVARLGAKINELRDQLKADGQNVVVLDAGDQYQGSLFYTT
;
A
#
# COMPACT_ATOMS: atom_id res chain seq x y z
N MET A 1 -56.93 -35.05 14.81
CA MET A 1 -55.79 -34.49 15.54
C MET A 1 -54.46 -34.82 14.90
N LYS A 2 -54.24 -34.50 13.62
CA LYS A 2 -52.94 -34.84 12.92
C LYS A 2 -52.55 -33.77 11.88
N ARG A 3 -52.89 -32.52 12.02
CA ARG A 3 -52.61 -31.48 10.99
C ARG A 3 -51.84 -30.28 11.46
N TRP A 4 -51.30 -30.29 12.70
CA TRP A 4 -50.60 -29.15 13.28
C TRP A 4 -49.08 -29.26 13.42
N LEU A 5 -48.49 -30.36 12.94
CA LEU A 5 -47.07 -30.64 13.06
C LEU A 5 -46.22 -30.33 11.80
N MET A 6 -46.85 -29.83 10.73
CA MET A 6 -46.11 -29.58 9.48
C MET A 6 -45.77 -28.10 9.22
N ILE A 7 -46.14 -27.19 10.10
CA ILE A 7 -45.92 -25.76 9.87
C ILE A 7 -44.64 -25.26 10.53
N SER A 8 -44.07 -25.99 11.49
CA SER A 8 -42.88 -25.57 12.23
C SER A 8 -41.53 -25.83 11.54
N ALA A 9 -41.50 -26.66 10.49
CA ALA A 9 -40.27 -26.99 9.80
C ALA A 9 -39.88 -26.01 8.66
N ALA A 10 -40.85 -25.23 8.17
CA ALA A 10 -40.62 -24.30 7.05
C ALA A 10 -40.08 -22.92 7.50
N ALA A 11 -40.17 -22.59 8.77
CA ALA A 11 -39.74 -21.27 9.28
C ALA A 11 -38.25 -21.20 9.65
N LEU A 12 -37.56 -22.34 9.76
CA LEU A 12 -36.09 -22.34 10.05
C LEU A 12 -35.20 -22.27 8.83
N ALA A 13 -35.73 -22.34 7.63
CA ALA A 13 -34.91 -22.37 6.40
C ALA A 13 -34.67 -20.99 5.80
N LEU A 14 -35.22 -19.92 6.35
CA LEU A 14 -35.11 -18.55 5.80
C LEU A 14 -34.14 -17.64 6.53
N SER A 15 -33.39 -18.14 7.53
CA SER A 15 -32.38 -17.36 8.24
C SER A 15 -30.93 -17.65 7.82
N SER A 16 -30.72 -18.19 6.61
CA SER A 16 -29.38 -18.14 6.02
C SER A 16 -29.12 -16.71 5.52
N GLY A 17 -28.86 -15.82 6.46
CA GLY A 17 -28.25 -14.53 6.12
C GLY A 17 -26.98 -14.83 5.34
N ALA A 18 -26.89 -14.34 4.11
CA ALA A 18 -25.64 -14.37 3.37
C ALA A 18 -24.59 -13.67 4.25
N ALA A 19 -23.63 -14.43 4.77
CA ALA A 19 -22.45 -13.85 5.40
C ALA A 19 -21.68 -13.13 4.30
N GLN A 20 -21.90 -11.82 4.17
CA GLN A 20 -21.03 -10.97 3.38
C GLN A 20 -19.78 -10.70 4.21
N ALA A 21 -18.69 -11.36 3.84
CA ALA A 21 -17.39 -11.04 4.37
C ALA A 21 -16.79 -9.96 3.47
N ASP A 22 -16.82 -8.70 3.91
CA ASP A 22 -16.09 -7.64 3.26
C ASP A 22 -14.59 -7.84 3.54
N TYR A 23 -13.81 -7.97 2.47
CA TYR A 23 -12.35 -8.05 2.56
C TYR A 23 -11.75 -6.79 1.96
N THR A 24 -11.04 -6.03 2.80
CA THR A 24 -10.31 -4.84 2.38
C THR A 24 -8.83 -5.16 2.27
N LEU A 25 -8.23 -4.90 1.13
CA LEU A 25 -6.80 -5.00 0.90
C LEU A 25 -6.23 -3.63 0.53
N HIS A 26 -5.28 -3.16 1.31
CA HIS A 26 -4.50 -1.97 1.00
C HIS A 26 -3.30 -2.35 0.14
N VAL A 27 -3.16 -1.71 -1.00
CA VAL A 27 -2.03 -1.92 -1.91
C VAL A 27 -1.16 -0.67 -1.89
N LEU A 28 0.04 -0.80 -1.35
CA LEU A 28 1.09 0.21 -1.49
C LEU A 28 1.93 -0.18 -2.70
N HIS A 29 2.06 0.70 -3.69
CA HIS A 29 2.83 0.37 -4.87
C HIS A 29 3.77 1.50 -5.28
N ILE A 30 4.86 1.09 -5.93
CA ILE A 30 5.81 1.96 -6.62
C ILE A 30 5.97 1.50 -8.06
N ASN A 31 6.43 2.38 -8.90
CA ASN A 31 6.81 2.12 -10.28
C ASN A 31 7.74 3.25 -10.76
N ASP A 32 8.47 3.00 -11.85
CA ASP A 32 9.30 4.00 -12.53
C ASP A 32 10.28 4.72 -11.58
N PHE A 33 10.99 3.95 -10.76
CA PHE A 33 11.96 4.50 -9.82
C PHE A 33 13.16 5.16 -10.52
N HIS A 34 13.53 4.67 -11.70
CA HIS A 34 14.52 5.24 -12.62
C HIS A 34 15.85 5.57 -11.94
N SER A 35 16.38 4.64 -11.16
CA SER A 35 17.69 4.78 -10.47
C SER A 35 17.83 6.03 -9.58
N ARG A 36 16.73 6.58 -9.10
CA ARG A 36 16.71 7.75 -8.21
C ARG A 36 17.08 7.38 -6.77
N ILE A 37 18.32 6.89 -6.59
CA ILE A 37 18.81 6.38 -5.30
C ILE A 37 18.95 7.52 -4.29
N GLU A 38 19.53 8.64 -4.71
CA GLU A 38 19.70 9.82 -3.86
C GLU A 38 18.57 10.85 -4.06
N PRO A 39 18.33 11.69 -3.03
CA PRO A 39 17.39 12.78 -3.16
C PRO A 39 17.90 13.84 -4.17
N ILE A 40 16.95 14.57 -4.72
CA ILE A 40 17.20 15.67 -5.66
C ILE A 40 16.68 16.99 -5.11
N SER A 41 17.23 18.07 -5.62
CA SER A 41 16.70 19.42 -5.40
C SER A 41 15.45 19.68 -6.24
N LYS A 42 14.78 20.78 -5.99
CA LYS A 42 13.63 21.24 -6.79
C LYS A 42 13.96 21.52 -8.28
N TYR A 43 15.24 21.53 -8.62
CA TYR A 43 15.71 21.74 -10.00
C TYR A 43 16.15 20.43 -10.69
N ASP A 44 15.75 19.27 -10.15
CA ASP A 44 16.17 17.95 -10.66
C ASP A 44 17.71 17.77 -10.69
N SER A 45 18.38 18.34 -9.72
CA SER A 45 19.85 18.29 -9.54
C SER A 45 20.20 17.65 -8.20
N THR A 46 21.48 17.41 -7.97
CA THR A 46 21.96 16.88 -6.68
C THR A 46 21.46 17.75 -5.50
N CYS A 47 21.16 17.10 -4.40
CA CYS A 47 20.75 17.77 -3.17
C CYS A 47 21.92 17.78 -2.19
N ASP A 48 22.48 18.95 -1.93
CA ASP A 48 23.56 19.13 -0.97
C ASP A 48 23.04 19.24 0.47
N ALA A 49 23.98 19.21 1.43
CA ALA A 49 23.65 19.27 2.85
C ALA A 49 22.95 20.59 3.26
N GLU A 50 23.22 21.70 2.58
CA GLU A 50 22.59 22.99 2.86
C GLU A 50 21.11 22.96 2.43
N THR A 51 20.82 22.45 1.25
CA THR A 51 19.47 22.26 0.72
C THR A 51 18.69 21.25 1.55
N GLU A 52 19.34 20.17 1.98
CA GLU A 52 18.74 19.17 2.88
C GLU A 52 18.35 19.81 4.23
N ALA A 53 19.20 20.63 4.82
CA ALA A 53 18.92 21.31 6.08
C ALA A 53 17.71 22.27 5.99
N LYS A 54 17.37 22.74 4.78
CA LYS A 54 16.19 23.58 4.50
C LYS A 54 14.93 22.78 4.18
N ASN A 55 15.00 21.43 4.19
CA ASN A 55 13.92 20.52 3.74
C ASN A 55 13.50 20.75 2.28
N GLU A 56 14.45 21.13 1.42
CA GLU A 56 14.24 21.36 -0.01
C GLU A 56 14.75 20.21 -0.88
N CYS A 57 15.01 19.04 -0.28
CA CYS A 57 15.37 17.80 -0.96
C CYS A 57 14.16 16.88 -1.10
N PHE A 58 14.02 16.23 -2.26
CA PHE A 58 12.89 15.40 -2.60
C PHE A 58 13.32 14.00 -3.04
N GLY A 59 12.47 12.99 -2.79
CA GLY A 59 12.70 11.62 -3.25
C GLY A 59 13.89 10.93 -2.59
N GLY A 60 14.47 9.99 -3.33
CA GLY A 60 15.52 9.10 -2.86
C GLY A 60 15.01 7.83 -2.21
N VAL A 61 15.79 6.74 -2.32
CA VAL A 61 15.39 5.41 -1.83
C VAL A 61 15.17 5.39 -0.31
N ALA A 62 15.95 6.16 0.44
CA ALA A 62 15.84 6.19 1.90
C ALA A 62 14.47 6.74 2.35
N ARG A 63 14.02 7.85 1.76
CA ARG A 63 12.70 8.44 2.05
C ARG A 63 11.56 7.54 1.58
N LEU A 64 11.70 6.98 0.38
CA LEU A 64 10.71 6.06 -0.18
C LEU A 64 10.52 4.84 0.72
N GLY A 65 11.62 4.17 1.08
CA GLY A 65 11.60 3.00 1.96
C GLY A 65 11.06 3.32 3.36
N ALA A 66 11.46 4.46 3.94
CA ALA A 66 10.95 4.90 5.24
C ALA A 66 9.43 5.11 5.19
N LYS A 67 8.90 5.75 4.13
CA LYS A 67 7.47 6.01 3.98
C LYS A 67 6.65 4.74 3.75
N ILE A 68 7.16 3.82 2.94
CA ILE A 68 6.52 2.51 2.73
C ILE A 68 6.44 1.74 4.05
N ASN A 69 7.55 1.69 4.80
CA ASN A 69 7.58 1.01 6.10
C ASN A 69 6.61 1.63 7.09
N GLU A 70 6.60 2.96 7.21
CA GLU A 70 5.67 3.70 8.08
C GLU A 70 4.21 3.32 7.76
N LEU A 71 3.79 3.46 6.50
CA LEU A 71 2.42 3.19 6.09
C LEU A 71 2.04 1.71 6.28
N ARG A 72 2.94 0.80 5.93
CA ARG A 72 2.73 -0.64 6.12
C ARG A 72 2.54 -0.98 7.60
N ASP A 73 3.37 -0.42 8.45
CA ASP A 73 3.35 -0.72 9.89
C ASP A 73 2.12 -0.11 10.57
N GLN A 74 1.70 1.10 10.16
CA GLN A 74 0.43 1.71 10.60
C GLN A 74 -0.77 0.85 10.21
N LEU A 75 -0.86 0.45 8.94
CA LEU A 75 -1.97 -0.38 8.46
C LEU A 75 -2.02 -1.73 9.19
N LYS A 76 -0.87 -2.37 9.43
CA LYS A 76 -0.80 -3.61 10.20
C LYS A 76 -1.22 -3.41 11.66
N ALA A 77 -0.78 -2.33 12.29
CA ALA A 77 -1.17 -2.01 13.66
C ALA A 77 -2.69 -1.79 13.80
N ASP A 78 -3.34 -1.27 12.76
CA ASP A 78 -4.78 -1.09 12.66
C ASP A 78 -5.53 -2.38 12.25
N GLY A 79 -4.83 -3.51 12.17
CA GLY A 79 -5.41 -4.81 11.79
C GLY A 79 -5.81 -4.89 10.32
N GLN A 80 -5.30 -4.01 9.47
CA GLN A 80 -5.61 -3.98 8.04
C GLN A 80 -4.71 -4.95 7.25
N ASN A 81 -5.27 -5.49 6.16
CA ASN A 81 -4.50 -6.27 5.20
C ASN A 81 -3.73 -5.33 4.28
N VAL A 82 -2.43 -5.55 4.14
CA VAL A 82 -1.57 -4.70 3.31
C VAL A 82 -0.59 -5.54 2.50
N VAL A 83 -0.39 -5.15 1.25
CA VAL A 83 0.65 -5.68 0.36
C VAL A 83 1.45 -4.52 -0.22
N VAL A 84 2.75 -4.76 -0.42
CA VAL A 84 3.64 -3.81 -1.10
C VAL A 84 4.04 -4.43 -2.43
N LEU A 85 3.84 -3.70 -3.51
CA LEU A 85 4.13 -4.13 -4.87
C LEU A 85 5.04 -3.13 -5.57
N ASP A 86 5.86 -3.66 -6.47
CA ASP A 86 6.72 -2.90 -7.35
C ASP A 86 6.38 -3.28 -8.80
N ALA A 87 6.00 -2.29 -9.60
CA ALA A 87 5.59 -2.48 -10.99
C ALA A 87 6.76 -2.37 -11.99
N GLY A 88 7.97 -2.18 -11.50
CA GLY A 88 9.17 -2.17 -12.34
C GLY A 88 9.61 -0.79 -12.81
N ASP A 89 10.41 -0.78 -13.87
CA ASP A 89 11.15 0.35 -14.41
C ASP A 89 12.09 1.00 -13.39
N GLN A 90 12.93 0.15 -12.79
CA GLN A 90 13.83 0.54 -11.69
C GLN A 90 15.09 1.23 -12.16
N TYR A 91 15.53 0.93 -13.39
CA TYR A 91 16.79 1.38 -13.94
C TYR A 91 16.59 2.46 -14.98
N GLN A 92 17.71 3.02 -15.47
CA GLN A 92 17.79 4.16 -16.40
C GLN A 92 17.29 5.49 -15.85
N GLY A 93 17.45 6.55 -16.63
CA GLY A 93 16.93 7.88 -16.33
C GLY A 93 17.79 8.72 -15.39
N SER A 94 18.88 8.19 -14.87
CA SER A 94 19.85 8.95 -14.05
C SER A 94 21.29 8.50 -14.27
N LEU A 95 22.24 9.30 -13.80
CA LEU A 95 23.67 8.97 -13.85
C LEU A 95 24.02 7.71 -13.06
N PHE A 96 23.26 7.37 -12.03
CA PHE A 96 23.45 6.12 -11.26
C PHE A 96 23.24 4.86 -12.07
N TYR A 97 22.60 4.94 -13.23
CA TYR A 97 22.46 3.82 -14.13
C TYR A 97 23.66 3.66 -15.07
N THR A 98 24.31 4.76 -15.41
CA THR A 98 25.34 4.81 -16.45
C THR A 98 26.77 4.85 -15.92
N THR A 99 26.96 4.98 -14.62
CA THR A 99 28.24 4.91 -13.92
C THR A 99 28.43 3.58 -13.25
#